data_5edb3068fd72ae83cebd48da26f724af
#
_entry.id   5edb3068fd72ae83cebd48da26f724af
#
_cell.length_a   1.000
_cell.length_b   1.000
_cell.length_c   1.000
_cell.angle_alpha   90.00
_cell.angle_beta   90.00
_cell.angle_gamma   90.00
#
_symmetry.space_group_name_H-M   'P 1'
#
loop_
_entity.id
_entity.type
_entity.pdbx_description
1 polymer ?
#
loop_
_entity_poly.entity_id
_entity_poly.type
_entity_poly.pdbx_seq_one_letter_code
_entity_poly.pdbx_strand_id
1 'polypeptide(L)'
;MTAALDELLDLLDLEPLEVDLFRGFNPPENRLRVFGGQVAAQALVAAGRTVADGAGVERPVHSLHAYFLRPGDPKIPILYQVDRIRDGKSFTTRRVAAIQRGEAIFHLSASFHVPEEGVSHQQQLPEAPDPETLPTWSEQMAPHLEAVGEWYGRPRPIDVRHIGEPIRTSPDSAPRQPAHLMWMRADGKLPDEPLLHACLVAYASDMTLLDTIMAPHGLIWDRGHQASLDHAMWFHRPFRADEWLLYDQHSPTAAGARGLAVGTIYTRDGALAVSVVQEGLLRTPLGEGRR
;
A
#
# COMPACT_ATOMS: atom_id res chain seq x y z
N MET A 1 4.15 -18.82 9.73
CA MET A 1 3.37 -17.65 9.25
C MET A 1 2.18 -17.48 10.18
N THR A 2 1.69 -16.28 10.36
CA THR A 2 0.44 -16.05 11.11
C THR A 2 -0.76 -16.30 10.19
N ALA A 3 -1.92 -16.67 10.76
CA ALA A 3 -3.14 -16.87 9.98
C ALA A 3 -3.51 -15.64 9.13
N ALA A 4 -3.27 -14.43 9.63
CA ALA A 4 -3.55 -13.20 8.89
C ALA A 4 -2.64 -13.02 7.66
N LEU A 5 -1.37 -13.45 7.73
CA LEU A 5 -0.49 -13.44 6.56
C LEU A 5 -0.87 -14.51 5.56
N ASP A 6 -1.24 -15.72 6.02
CA ASP A 6 -1.71 -16.79 5.15
C ASP A 6 -2.97 -16.35 4.38
N GLU A 7 -3.94 -15.71 5.06
CA GLU A 7 -5.12 -15.12 4.41
C GLU A 7 -4.77 -14.07 3.35
N LEU A 8 -3.77 -13.21 3.61
CA LEU A 8 -3.33 -12.24 2.60
C LEU A 8 -2.67 -12.91 1.41
N LEU A 9 -1.85 -13.93 1.62
CA LEU A 9 -1.23 -14.68 0.53
C LEU A 9 -2.27 -15.39 -0.34
N ASP A 10 -3.29 -15.98 0.27
CA ASP A 10 -4.43 -16.58 -0.44
C ASP A 10 -5.19 -15.52 -1.27
N LEU A 11 -5.36 -14.30 -0.75
CA LEU A 11 -5.98 -13.19 -1.49
C LEU A 11 -5.12 -12.71 -2.68
N LEU A 12 -3.81 -12.85 -2.61
CA LEU A 12 -2.88 -12.51 -3.69
C LEU A 12 -2.73 -13.65 -4.71
N ASP A 13 -3.14 -14.86 -4.38
CA ASP A 13 -3.16 -15.97 -5.34
C ASP A 13 -4.41 -15.88 -6.23
N LEU A 14 -4.34 -15.02 -7.24
CA LEU A 14 -5.45 -14.79 -8.17
C LEU A 14 -5.78 -16.02 -8.99
N GLU A 15 -7.07 -16.30 -9.15
CA GLU A 15 -7.57 -17.35 -10.03
C GLU A 15 -7.43 -16.92 -11.50
N PRO A 16 -6.68 -17.65 -12.33
CA PRO A 16 -6.64 -17.40 -13.77
C PRO A 16 -7.97 -17.84 -14.41
N LEU A 17 -8.63 -16.95 -15.13
CA LEU A 17 -9.89 -17.26 -15.84
C LEU A 17 -9.64 -17.48 -17.33
N GLU A 18 -8.77 -16.67 -17.93
CA GLU A 18 -8.40 -16.70 -19.33
C GLU A 18 -7.04 -16.00 -19.50
N VAL A 19 -6.48 -16.01 -20.70
CA VAL A 19 -5.27 -15.25 -21.03
C VAL A 19 -5.48 -13.80 -20.62
N ASP A 20 -4.54 -13.27 -19.82
CA ASP A 20 -4.54 -11.90 -19.35
C ASP A 20 -5.80 -11.48 -18.54
N LEU A 21 -6.58 -12.45 -18.03
CA LEU A 21 -7.76 -12.22 -17.20
C LEU A 21 -7.71 -13.05 -15.92
N PHE A 22 -7.77 -12.38 -14.78
CA PHE A 22 -7.70 -13.01 -13.46
C PHE A 22 -8.88 -12.60 -12.59
N ARG A 23 -9.21 -13.42 -11.59
CA ARG A 23 -10.20 -13.12 -10.55
C ARG A 23 -9.53 -13.06 -9.18
N GLY A 24 -9.71 -11.95 -8.47
CA GLY A 24 -9.34 -11.78 -7.07
C GLY A 24 -10.56 -11.82 -6.17
N PHE A 25 -10.37 -12.39 -4.98
CA PHE A 25 -11.40 -12.41 -3.94
C PHE A 25 -11.13 -11.33 -2.90
N ASN A 26 -12.14 -11.04 -2.07
CA ASN A 26 -12.04 -10.12 -0.96
C ASN A 26 -12.15 -10.91 0.36
N PRO A 27 -11.53 -10.44 1.45
CA PRO A 27 -11.70 -11.09 2.75
C PRO A 27 -13.18 -11.03 3.17
N PRO A 28 -13.67 -12.03 3.93
CA PRO A 28 -15.05 -12.09 4.38
C PRO A 28 -15.34 -11.09 5.53
N GLU A 29 -14.91 -9.85 5.37
CA GLU A 29 -15.07 -8.79 6.34
C GLU A 29 -16.26 -7.89 6.01
N ASN A 30 -16.95 -7.39 7.05
CA ASN A 30 -18.04 -6.43 6.87
C ASN A 30 -17.47 -5.01 6.71
N ARG A 31 -16.78 -4.75 5.61
CA ARG A 31 -16.28 -3.42 5.25
C ARG A 31 -17.26 -2.70 4.32
N LEU A 32 -17.23 -1.37 4.35
CA LEU A 32 -18.02 -0.55 3.44
C LEU A 32 -17.47 -0.57 2.01
N ARG A 33 -16.16 -0.78 1.85
CA ARG A 33 -15.45 -0.80 0.57
C ARG A 33 -14.20 -1.66 0.65
N VAL A 34 -13.75 -2.15 -0.50
CA VAL A 34 -12.48 -2.89 -0.61
C VAL A 34 -11.31 -1.97 -0.24
N PHE A 35 -10.30 -2.51 0.41
CA PHE A 35 -9.07 -1.79 0.75
C PHE A 35 -8.25 -1.51 -0.52
N GLY A 36 -7.80 -0.26 -0.69
CA GLY A 36 -7.07 0.16 -1.88
C GLY A 36 -5.75 -0.57 -2.09
N GLY A 37 -4.97 -0.75 -1.02
CA GLY A 37 -3.72 -1.50 -1.06
C GLY A 37 -3.89 -2.96 -1.49
N GLN A 38 -5.01 -3.62 -1.14
CA GLN A 38 -5.35 -4.95 -1.65
C GLN A 38 -5.55 -4.92 -3.17
N VAL A 39 -6.33 -3.97 -3.68
CA VAL A 39 -6.60 -3.87 -5.13
C VAL A 39 -5.31 -3.58 -5.90
N ALA A 40 -4.46 -2.71 -5.37
CA ALA A 40 -3.16 -2.38 -5.97
C ALA A 40 -2.22 -3.61 -5.99
N ALA A 41 -2.13 -4.34 -4.88
CA ALA A 41 -1.32 -5.56 -4.79
C ALA A 41 -1.83 -6.66 -5.74
N GLN A 42 -3.13 -6.93 -5.77
CA GLN A 42 -3.73 -7.89 -6.69
C GLN A 42 -3.54 -7.50 -8.17
N ALA A 43 -3.68 -6.21 -8.50
CA ALA A 43 -3.41 -5.72 -9.86
C ALA A 43 -1.93 -5.89 -10.25
N LEU A 44 -1.01 -5.67 -9.31
CA LEU A 44 0.41 -5.89 -9.55
C LEU A 44 0.74 -7.39 -9.73
N VAL A 45 0.11 -8.30 -8.97
CA VAL A 45 0.19 -9.75 -9.20
C VAL A 45 -0.27 -10.09 -10.62
N ALA A 46 -1.45 -9.60 -11.04
CA ALA A 46 -1.98 -9.84 -12.38
C ALA A 46 -1.00 -9.35 -13.47
N ALA A 47 -0.47 -8.13 -13.32
CA ALA A 47 0.55 -7.60 -14.23
C ALA A 47 1.78 -8.51 -14.30
N GLY A 48 2.36 -8.84 -13.14
CA GLY A 48 3.60 -9.62 -13.04
C GLY A 48 3.48 -11.03 -13.61
N ARG A 49 2.34 -11.71 -13.41
CA ARG A 49 2.08 -13.05 -13.96
C ARG A 49 2.07 -13.09 -15.50
N THR A 50 1.88 -11.96 -16.16
CA THR A 50 1.92 -11.86 -17.63
C THR A 50 3.31 -11.48 -18.18
N VAL A 51 4.26 -11.15 -17.31
CA VAL A 51 5.64 -10.76 -17.69
C VAL A 51 6.56 -11.99 -17.83
N ALA A 52 6.30 -13.05 -17.07
CA ALA A 52 7.07 -14.29 -17.10
C ALA A 52 6.76 -15.07 -18.38
N ASP A 53 7.49 -14.82 -19.44
CA ASP A 53 7.32 -15.42 -20.77
C ASP A 53 8.46 -16.37 -21.12
N GLY A 54 8.73 -17.36 -20.32
CA GLY A 54 9.55 -18.52 -20.69
C GLY A 54 11.00 -18.26 -21.17
N ALA A 55 11.40 -16.98 -21.32
CA ALA A 55 12.73 -16.60 -21.79
C ALA A 55 13.82 -16.65 -20.71
N GLY A 56 13.45 -16.99 -19.47
CA GLY A 56 14.40 -17.15 -18.36
C GLY A 56 15.07 -15.85 -17.88
N VAL A 57 14.64 -14.70 -18.38
CA VAL A 57 15.18 -13.39 -17.97
C VAL A 57 14.27 -12.80 -16.89
N GLU A 58 14.78 -12.65 -15.69
CA GLU A 58 14.09 -12.00 -14.61
C GLU A 58 13.85 -10.51 -14.90
N ARG A 59 12.63 -10.03 -14.68
CA ARG A 59 12.23 -8.64 -14.87
C ARG A 59 11.43 -8.17 -13.65
N PRO A 60 12.09 -7.74 -12.58
CA PRO A 60 11.39 -7.17 -11.44
C PRO A 60 10.63 -5.90 -11.84
N VAL A 61 9.53 -5.63 -11.15
CA VAL A 61 8.84 -4.35 -11.25
C VAL A 61 9.76 -3.23 -10.76
N HIS A 62 9.84 -2.14 -11.53
CA HIS A 62 10.58 -0.94 -11.10
C HIS A 62 9.68 0.27 -10.85
N SER A 63 8.45 0.28 -11.39
CA SER A 63 7.48 1.34 -11.10
C SER A 63 6.04 0.90 -11.34
N LEU A 64 5.11 1.54 -10.62
CA LEU A 64 3.68 1.48 -10.89
C LEU A 64 3.03 2.86 -10.68
N HIS A 65 1.94 3.11 -11.42
CA HIS A 65 1.10 4.30 -11.29
C HIS A 65 -0.35 3.87 -11.39
N ALA A 66 -1.17 4.28 -10.41
CA ALA A 66 -2.54 3.81 -10.29
C ALA A 66 -3.51 4.94 -9.95
N TYR A 67 -4.79 4.78 -10.36
CA TYR A 67 -5.91 5.64 -9.96
C TYR A 67 -7.04 4.80 -9.37
N PHE A 68 -7.59 5.27 -8.25
CA PHE A 68 -8.80 4.77 -7.63
C PHE A 68 -10.01 5.51 -8.23
N LEU A 69 -10.82 4.81 -9.00
CA LEU A 69 -11.89 5.41 -9.79
C LEU A 69 -13.25 5.36 -9.08
N ARG A 70 -13.53 4.25 -8.39
CA ARG A 70 -14.79 3.99 -7.70
C ARG A 70 -14.58 3.13 -6.45
N PRO A 71 -15.44 3.22 -5.42
CA PRO A 71 -15.41 2.28 -4.30
C PRO A 71 -15.69 0.85 -4.78
N GLY A 72 -14.81 -0.08 -4.45
CA GLY A 72 -15.05 -1.51 -4.68
C GLY A 72 -16.03 -2.09 -3.67
N ASP A 73 -16.97 -2.94 -4.13
CA ASP A 73 -17.90 -3.69 -3.29
C ASP A 73 -17.17 -4.94 -2.72
N PRO A 74 -16.98 -5.05 -1.38
CA PRO A 74 -16.27 -6.18 -0.79
C PRO A 74 -17.00 -7.53 -0.91
N LYS A 75 -18.28 -7.52 -1.28
CA LYS A 75 -19.12 -8.73 -1.36
C LYS A 75 -18.99 -9.47 -2.71
N ILE A 76 -18.35 -8.85 -3.70
CA ILE A 76 -18.19 -9.44 -5.03
C ILE A 76 -16.72 -9.51 -5.43
N PRO A 77 -16.30 -10.55 -6.18
CA PRO A 77 -14.95 -10.65 -6.70
C PRO A 77 -14.58 -9.48 -7.60
N ILE A 78 -13.29 -9.26 -7.78
CA ILE A 78 -12.74 -8.28 -8.70
C ILE A 78 -12.12 -9.02 -9.89
N LEU A 79 -12.45 -8.60 -11.10
CA LEU A 79 -11.78 -9.06 -12.31
C LEU A 79 -10.62 -8.14 -12.65
N TYR A 80 -9.45 -8.72 -12.89
CA TYR A 80 -8.23 -8.00 -13.31
C TYR A 80 -7.94 -8.34 -14.76
N GLN A 81 -8.18 -7.39 -15.64
CA GLN A 81 -7.87 -7.50 -17.06
C GLN A 81 -6.54 -6.83 -17.33
N VAL A 82 -5.60 -7.56 -17.93
CA VAL A 82 -4.25 -7.08 -18.24
C VAL A 82 -4.14 -6.78 -19.72
N ASP A 83 -3.65 -5.58 -20.05
CA ASP A 83 -3.23 -5.21 -21.39
C ASP A 83 -1.70 -5.27 -21.48
N ARG A 84 -1.18 -6.03 -22.43
CA ARG A 84 0.25 -6.10 -22.75
C ARG A 84 0.65 -4.92 -23.62
N ILE A 85 0.97 -3.78 -22.98
CA ILE A 85 1.26 -2.53 -23.69
C ILE A 85 2.57 -2.60 -24.46
N ARG A 86 3.61 -3.25 -23.87
CA ARG A 86 4.92 -3.36 -24.47
C ARG A 86 5.67 -4.58 -23.93
N ASP A 87 6.29 -5.31 -24.82
CA ASP A 87 7.31 -6.32 -24.54
C ASP A 87 8.60 -5.93 -25.29
N GLY A 88 9.47 -5.19 -24.60
CA GLY A 88 10.74 -4.73 -25.15
C GLY A 88 11.92 -5.58 -24.68
N LYS A 89 13.10 -5.30 -25.19
CA LYS A 89 14.33 -6.02 -24.83
C LYS A 89 14.68 -5.84 -23.36
N SER A 90 14.67 -4.60 -22.82
CA SER A 90 14.99 -4.28 -21.42
C SER A 90 13.76 -3.97 -20.59
N PHE A 91 12.71 -3.38 -21.17
CA PHE A 91 11.51 -2.94 -20.47
C PHE A 91 10.25 -3.66 -20.96
N THR A 92 9.37 -4.00 -20.01
CA THR A 92 8.03 -4.56 -20.25
C THR A 92 7.01 -3.70 -19.53
N THR A 93 5.90 -3.35 -20.20
CA THR A 93 4.85 -2.51 -19.61
C THR A 93 3.52 -3.23 -19.68
N ARG A 94 2.79 -3.21 -18.55
CA ARG A 94 1.45 -3.78 -18.40
C ARG A 94 0.49 -2.70 -17.90
N ARG A 95 -0.74 -2.71 -18.40
CA ARG A 95 -1.85 -1.96 -17.82
C ARG A 95 -2.89 -2.95 -17.30
N VAL A 96 -3.39 -2.71 -16.11
CA VAL A 96 -4.41 -3.56 -15.47
C VAL A 96 -5.63 -2.71 -15.15
N ALA A 97 -6.80 -3.17 -15.55
CA ALA A 97 -8.08 -2.64 -15.11
C ALA A 97 -8.69 -3.61 -14.08
N ALA A 98 -9.00 -3.11 -12.89
CA ALA A 98 -9.79 -3.85 -11.90
C ALA A 98 -11.26 -3.52 -12.10
N ILE A 99 -12.10 -4.54 -12.32
CA ILE A 99 -13.48 -4.39 -12.80
C ILE A 99 -14.44 -5.08 -11.84
N GLN A 100 -15.52 -4.38 -11.50
CA GLN A 100 -16.70 -4.96 -10.83
C GLN A 100 -17.96 -4.50 -11.55
N ARG A 101 -18.95 -5.40 -11.75
CA ARG A 101 -20.22 -5.08 -12.42
C ARG A 101 -20.06 -4.41 -13.80
N GLY A 102 -18.99 -4.75 -14.52
CA GLY A 102 -18.70 -4.19 -15.85
C GLY A 102 -18.07 -2.79 -15.83
N GLU A 103 -17.81 -2.21 -14.65
CA GLU A 103 -17.17 -0.89 -14.52
C GLU A 103 -15.77 -1.01 -13.89
N ALA A 104 -14.82 -0.25 -14.43
CA ALA A 104 -13.50 -0.14 -13.82
C ALA A 104 -13.60 0.61 -12.47
N ILE A 105 -13.16 -0.04 -11.40
CA ILE A 105 -13.06 0.56 -10.05
C ILE A 105 -11.66 1.11 -9.78
N PHE A 106 -10.66 0.59 -10.49
CA PHE A 106 -9.25 0.95 -10.36
C PHE A 106 -8.51 0.62 -11.65
N HIS A 107 -7.46 1.35 -11.95
CA HIS A 107 -6.49 0.95 -12.97
C HIS A 107 -5.05 1.21 -12.50
N LEU A 108 -4.13 0.41 -13.05
CA LEU A 108 -2.71 0.46 -12.75
C LEU A 108 -1.92 0.28 -14.05
N SER A 109 -0.86 1.07 -14.21
CA SER A 109 0.19 0.80 -15.19
C SER A 109 1.47 0.44 -14.45
N ALA A 110 2.05 -0.72 -14.74
CA ALA A 110 3.30 -1.20 -14.16
C ALA A 110 4.38 -1.36 -15.23
N SER A 111 5.61 -1.03 -14.88
CA SER A 111 6.78 -1.22 -15.71
C SER A 111 7.79 -2.13 -15.02
N PHE A 112 8.35 -3.05 -15.80
CA PHE A 112 9.29 -4.10 -15.39
C PHE A 112 10.59 -3.92 -16.17
N HIS A 113 11.73 -4.16 -15.53
CA HIS A 113 13.03 -3.91 -16.13
C HIS A 113 14.02 -5.05 -15.87
N VAL A 114 14.78 -5.42 -16.87
CA VAL A 114 15.92 -6.33 -16.71
C VAL A 114 16.99 -5.61 -15.88
N PRO A 115 17.50 -6.20 -14.79
CA PRO A 115 18.54 -5.56 -13.98
C PRO A 115 19.79 -5.19 -14.82
N GLU A 116 20.25 -3.96 -14.64
CA GLU A 116 21.44 -3.43 -15.32
C GLU A 116 22.32 -2.67 -14.33
N GLU A 117 23.62 -2.66 -14.55
CA GLU A 117 24.58 -1.86 -13.80
C GLU A 117 24.48 -0.38 -14.20
N GLY A 118 24.65 0.55 -13.23
CA GLY A 118 24.58 1.98 -13.49
C GLY A 118 25.10 2.85 -12.35
N VAL A 119 24.96 4.18 -12.50
CA VAL A 119 25.29 5.14 -11.44
C VAL A 119 24.34 4.96 -10.25
N SER A 120 24.86 5.18 -9.04
CA SER A 120 24.07 5.00 -7.82
C SER A 120 24.28 6.15 -6.83
N HIS A 121 23.16 6.65 -6.29
CA HIS A 121 23.12 7.52 -5.12
C HIS A 121 21.77 7.33 -4.41
N GLN A 122 21.67 7.77 -3.16
CA GLN A 122 20.43 7.80 -2.41
C GLN A 122 20.50 8.87 -1.29
N GLN A 123 19.37 9.24 -0.75
CA GLN A 123 19.32 10.03 0.49
C GLN A 123 19.66 9.16 1.70
N GLN A 124 20.03 9.81 2.81
CA GLN A 124 20.40 9.10 4.03
C GLN A 124 19.18 8.49 4.72
N LEU A 125 19.38 7.33 5.36
CA LEU A 125 18.41 6.71 6.24
C LEU A 125 18.10 7.65 7.41
N PRO A 126 16.81 7.93 7.73
CA PRO A 126 16.43 8.62 8.95
C PRO A 126 16.88 7.85 10.21
N GLU A 127 17.23 8.59 11.27
CA GLU A 127 17.47 7.98 12.57
C GLU A 127 16.18 7.34 13.11
N ALA A 128 16.25 6.08 13.51
CA ALA A 128 15.13 5.33 14.05
C ALA A 128 15.60 4.36 15.13
N PRO A 129 14.82 4.16 16.21
CA PRO A 129 15.11 3.12 17.19
C PRO A 129 14.98 1.73 16.57
N ASP A 130 15.64 0.74 17.17
CA ASP A 130 15.51 -0.65 16.74
C ASP A 130 14.06 -1.11 16.85
N PRO A 131 13.46 -1.69 15.78
CA PRO A 131 12.06 -2.11 15.77
C PRO A 131 11.71 -3.11 16.87
N GLU A 132 12.66 -3.95 17.29
CA GLU A 132 12.42 -4.95 18.35
C GLU A 132 12.30 -4.31 19.75
N THR A 133 12.69 -3.03 19.91
CA THR A 133 12.51 -2.27 21.16
C THR A 133 11.18 -1.51 21.21
N LEU A 134 10.46 -1.44 20.11
CA LEU A 134 9.20 -0.72 20.00
C LEU A 134 8.01 -1.62 20.34
N PRO A 135 6.95 -1.06 20.94
CA PRO A 135 5.73 -1.83 21.21
C PRO A 135 5.07 -2.28 19.90
N THR A 136 4.42 -3.42 19.96
CA THR A 136 3.60 -3.94 18.86
C THR A 136 2.40 -3.03 18.59
N TRP A 137 1.82 -3.13 17.40
CA TRP A 137 0.55 -2.45 17.10
C TRP A 137 -0.54 -2.78 18.14
N SER A 138 -0.67 -4.05 18.53
CA SER A 138 -1.65 -4.49 19.51
C SER A 138 -1.46 -3.83 20.87
N GLU A 139 -0.21 -3.73 21.35
CA GLU A 139 0.14 -3.07 22.60
C GLU A 139 -0.13 -1.56 22.54
N GLN A 140 0.21 -0.90 21.41
CA GLN A 140 -0.06 0.53 21.22
C GLN A 140 -1.55 0.84 21.15
N MET A 141 -2.34 -0.03 20.52
CA MET A 141 -3.77 0.18 20.35
C MET A 141 -4.63 -0.25 21.55
N ALA A 142 -4.13 -1.12 22.42
CA ALA A 142 -4.89 -1.64 23.56
C ALA A 142 -5.57 -0.55 24.42
N PRO A 143 -4.93 0.58 24.76
CA PRO A 143 -5.58 1.65 25.53
C PRO A 143 -6.67 2.40 24.75
N HIS A 144 -6.74 2.26 23.44
CA HIS A 144 -7.60 3.06 22.55
C HIS A 144 -8.75 2.25 21.94
N LEU A 145 -8.81 0.92 22.14
CA LEU A 145 -9.77 0.03 21.48
C LEU A 145 -11.23 0.42 21.75
N GLU A 146 -11.55 0.91 22.94
CA GLU A 146 -12.90 1.38 23.26
C GLU A 146 -13.31 2.57 22.37
N ALA A 147 -12.39 3.47 22.08
CA ALA A 147 -12.63 4.68 21.27
C ALA A 147 -12.62 4.41 19.77
N VAL A 148 -11.72 3.51 19.30
CA VAL A 148 -11.48 3.26 17.86
C VAL A 148 -12.14 1.98 17.33
N GLY A 149 -12.62 1.12 18.21
CA GLY A 149 -13.31 -0.13 17.89
C GLY A 149 -12.39 -1.36 17.83
N GLU A 150 -12.96 -2.51 18.14
CA GLU A 150 -12.24 -3.80 18.24
C GLU A 150 -11.53 -4.23 16.96
N TRP A 151 -11.96 -3.71 15.80
CA TRP A 151 -11.30 -4.00 14.51
C TRP A 151 -9.82 -3.68 14.53
N TYR A 152 -9.41 -2.66 15.30
CA TYR A 152 -8.00 -2.25 15.40
C TYR A 152 -7.14 -3.18 16.25
N GLY A 153 -7.73 -4.01 17.09
CA GLY A 153 -7.04 -5.03 17.88
C GLY A 153 -6.83 -6.37 17.17
N ARG A 154 -7.30 -6.52 15.93
CA ARG A 154 -7.18 -7.79 15.19
C ARG A 154 -5.75 -8.07 14.76
N PRO A 155 -5.36 -9.36 14.65
CA PRO A 155 -4.12 -9.76 13.98
C PRO A 155 -4.05 -9.19 12.56
N ARG A 156 -2.88 -8.78 12.14
CA ARG A 156 -2.63 -8.16 10.84
C ARG A 156 -1.56 -8.92 10.07
N PRO A 157 -1.64 -8.96 8.74
CA PRO A 157 -0.63 -9.62 7.92
C PRO A 157 0.71 -8.88 7.89
N ILE A 158 0.71 -7.59 8.29
CA ILE A 158 1.90 -6.73 8.37
C ILE A 158 2.11 -6.35 9.84
N ASP A 159 3.26 -6.76 10.41
CA ASP A 159 3.74 -6.27 11.71
C ASP A 159 4.21 -4.83 11.54
N VAL A 160 3.59 -3.91 12.27
CA VAL A 160 3.87 -2.47 12.23
C VAL A 160 4.31 -2.01 13.61
N ARG A 161 5.39 -1.24 13.66
CA ARG A 161 5.91 -0.59 14.87
C ARG A 161 6.01 0.91 14.64
N HIS A 162 5.06 1.67 15.18
CA HIS A 162 5.09 3.12 15.07
C HIS A 162 6.18 3.71 15.96
N ILE A 163 6.90 4.68 15.44
CA ILE A 163 7.85 5.49 16.20
C ILE A 163 7.09 6.72 16.70
N GLY A 164 6.90 6.78 17.99
CA GLY A 164 5.98 7.71 18.63
C GLY A 164 4.55 7.20 18.64
N GLU A 165 3.61 8.11 18.86
CA GLU A 165 2.18 7.77 18.96
C GLU A 165 1.55 7.63 17.55
N PRO A 166 0.83 6.54 17.25
CA PRO A 166 0.12 6.40 15.98
C PRO A 166 -0.84 7.57 15.74
N ILE A 167 -0.97 8.03 14.50
CA ILE A 167 -1.79 9.21 14.17
C ILE A 167 -3.27 8.96 14.51
N ARG A 168 -3.71 7.69 14.46
CA ARG A 168 -5.12 7.30 14.62
C ARG A 168 -5.55 6.96 16.05
N THR A 169 -4.84 7.35 17.08
CA THR A 169 -5.16 6.94 18.46
C THR A 169 -6.08 7.87 19.23
N SER A 170 -6.29 9.09 18.80
CA SER A 170 -7.08 10.07 19.55
C SER A 170 -8.08 10.80 18.67
N PRO A 171 -9.40 10.76 19.01
CA PRO A 171 -10.42 11.55 18.30
C PRO A 171 -10.30 13.05 18.53
N ASP A 172 -9.61 13.47 19.60
CA ASP A 172 -9.41 14.88 19.97
C ASP A 172 -7.95 15.34 19.86
N SER A 173 -7.16 14.67 18.97
CA SER A 173 -5.76 15.01 18.86
C SER A 173 -5.56 16.43 18.35
N ALA A 174 -4.71 17.17 19.06
CA ALA A 174 -4.18 18.42 18.55
C ALA A 174 -3.50 18.21 17.19
N PRO A 175 -3.46 19.25 16.32
CA PRO A 175 -2.70 19.19 15.09
C PRO A 175 -1.27 18.71 15.34
N ARG A 176 -0.81 17.77 14.52
CA ARG A 176 0.53 17.16 14.60
C ARG A 176 1.35 17.53 13.39
N GLN A 177 2.64 17.27 13.43
CA GLN A 177 3.49 17.38 12.25
C GLN A 177 2.96 16.45 11.13
N PRO A 178 3.01 16.90 9.86
CA PRO A 178 2.60 16.11 8.71
C PRO A 178 3.66 15.06 8.35
N ALA A 179 4.08 14.27 9.33
CA ALA A 179 5.13 13.28 9.20
C ALA A 179 4.83 12.08 10.09
N HIS A 180 5.22 10.91 9.64
CA HIS A 180 5.06 9.67 10.36
C HIS A 180 6.19 8.70 10.00
N LEU A 181 6.82 8.12 11.00
CA LEU A 181 7.89 7.16 10.85
C LEU A 181 7.48 5.84 11.51
N MET A 182 7.64 4.73 10.80
CA MET A 182 7.31 3.41 11.33
C MET A 182 8.16 2.32 10.69
N TRP A 183 8.36 1.24 11.43
CA TRP A 183 8.85 -0.01 10.89
C TRP A 183 7.68 -0.89 10.44
N MET A 184 7.88 -1.65 9.38
CA MET A 184 6.91 -2.63 8.89
C MET A 184 7.61 -3.87 8.33
N ARG A 185 6.96 -5.03 8.48
CA ARG A 185 7.34 -6.28 7.80
C ARG A 185 6.14 -7.20 7.67
N ALA A 186 6.16 -8.15 6.76
CA ALA A 186 5.21 -9.26 6.76
C ALA A 186 5.34 -10.07 8.07
N ASP A 187 4.22 -10.48 8.66
CA ASP A 187 4.19 -11.20 9.94
C ASP A 187 4.43 -12.71 9.74
N GLY A 188 5.57 -13.02 9.13
CA GLY A 188 6.05 -14.38 8.88
C GLY A 188 7.03 -14.44 7.72
N LYS A 189 7.64 -15.60 7.50
CA LYS A 189 8.60 -15.82 6.41
C LYS A 189 7.88 -15.99 5.06
N LEU A 190 8.47 -15.45 4.02
CA LEU A 190 7.97 -15.50 2.64
C LEU A 190 8.89 -16.32 1.74
N PRO A 191 8.37 -16.93 0.67
CA PRO A 191 9.20 -17.51 -0.38
C PRO A 191 10.09 -16.44 -1.04
N ASP A 192 11.14 -16.88 -1.71
CA ASP A 192 12.09 -15.99 -2.38
C ASP A 192 11.58 -15.60 -3.79
N GLU A 193 10.49 -14.82 -3.79
CA GLU A 193 9.79 -14.36 -5.00
C GLU A 193 9.73 -12.83 -5.02
N PRO A 194 10.58 -12.13 -5.80
CA PRO A 194 10.64 -10.66 -5.81
C PRO A 194 9.31 -9.98 -6.09
N LEU A 195 8.48 -10.55 -6.97
CA LEU A 195 7.14 -10.01 -7.26
C LEU A 195 6.25 -10.03 -6.01
N LEU A 196 6.26 -11.11 -5.24
CA LEU A 196 5.46 -11.23 -4.03
C LEU A 196 5.88 -10.19 -2.99
N HIS A 197 7.18 -9.98 -2.78
CA HIS A 197 7.69 -8.93 -1.89
C HIS A 197 7.23 -7.54 -2.34
N ALA A 198 7.28 -7.23 -3.64
CA ALA A 198 6.79 -5.96 -4.18
C ALA A 198 5.27 -5.79 -3.97
N CYS A 199 4.46 -6.83 -4.17
CA CYS A 199 3.02 -6.81 -3.95
C CYS A 199 2.66 -6.59 -2.48
N LEU A 200 3.38 -7.21 -1.54
CA LEU A 200 3.16 -7.00 -0.11
C LEU A 200 3.54 -5.58 0.33
N VAL A 201 4.59 -4.99 -0.22
CA VAL A 201 4.93 -3.59 0.05
C VAL A 201 3.91 -2.65 -0.61
N ALA A 202 3.39 -2.96 -1.79
CA ALA A 202 2.29 -2.19 -2.39
C ALA A 202 1.02 -2.23 -1.52
N TYR A 203 0.68 -3.40 -0.94
CA TYR A 203 -0.39 -3.52 0.05
C TYR A 203 -0.13 -2.67 1.30
N ALA A 204 1.07 -2.77 1.88
CA ALA A 204 1.41 -2.13 3.14
C ALA A 204 1.54 -0.61 3.02
N SER A 205 2.03 -0.11 1.89
CA SER A 205 2.25 1.32 1.65
C SER A 205 0.98 2.17 1.70
N ASP A 206 -0.19 1.58 1.38
CA ASP A 206 -1.50 2.27 1.44
C ASP A 206 -2.14 2.27 2.85
N MET A 207 -1.53 1.60 3.83
CA MET A 207 -2.15 1.45 5.16
C MET A 207 -2.19 2.75 5.96
N THR A 208 -1.17 3.60 5.84
CA THR A 208 -0.97 4.77 6.72
C THR A 208 -0.64 6.07 6.00
N LEU A 209 -0.37 6.03 4.70
CA LEU A 209 0.16 7.19 3.97
C LEU A 209 -0.78 8.41 4.00
N LEU A 210 -2.10 8.20 3.86
CA LEU A 210 -3.11 9.26 3.99
C LEU A 210 -3.19 9.87 5.39
N ASP A 211 -2.77 9.16 6.43
CA ASP A 211 -2.82 9.65 7.79
C ASP A 211 -1.92 10.88 7.99
N THR A 212 -0.81 10.94 7.25
CA THR A 212 0.11 12.09 7.30
C THR A 212 -0.52 13.38 6.77
N ILE A 213 -1.43 13.27 5.81
CA ILE A 213 -2.18 14.43 5.28
C ILE A 213 -3.18 14.94 6.33
N MET A 214 -3.73 14.05 7.12
CA MET A 214 -4.76 14.37 8.13
C MET A 214 -4.18 14.92 9.42
N ALA A 215 -2.98 14.51 9.79
CA ALA A 215 -2.34 14.83 11.04
C ALA A 215 -2.30 16.35 11.37
N PRO A 216 -1.96 17.27 10.44
CA PRO A 216 -1.94 18.70 10.73
C PRO A 216 -3.32 19.31 11.00
N HIS A 217 -4.39 18.61 10.62
CA HIS A 217 -5.75 19.14 10.70
C HIS A 217 -6.54 18.59 11.88
N GLY A 218 -5.95 17.69 12.68
CA GLY A 218 -6.68 17.00 13.76
C GLY A 218 -7.86 16.18 13.23
N LEU A 219 -7.87 15.85 11.93
CA LEU A 219 -8.93 15.10 11.29
C LEU A 219 -8.72 13.61 11.55
N ILE A 220 -9.53 13.06 12.44
CA ILE A 220 -9.47 11.66 12.80
C ILE A 220 -10.83 11.04 12.53
N TRP A 221 -10.81 9.90 11.88
CA TRP A 221 -11.76 8.81 11.83
C TRP A 221 -13.13 9.05 11.21
N ASP A 222 -13.88 10.07 11.52
CA ASP A 222 -15.32 10.07 11.17
C ASP A 222 -15.88 11.42 10.74
N ARG A 223 -15.06 12.44 10.70
CA ARG A 223 -15.52 13.80 10.38
C ARG A 223 -15.32 14.24 8.95
N GLY A 224 -14.90 13.34 8.07
CA GLY A 224 -14.64 13.71 6.68
C GLY A 224 -14.72 12.53 5.73
N HIS A 225 -15.10 12.81 4.49
CA HIS A 225 -14.97 11.84 3.42
C HIS A 225 -13.52 11.81 2.93
N GLN A 226 -12.85 10.70 3.21
CA GLN A 226 -11.48 10.46 2.80
C GLN A 226 -11.45 9.35 1.76
N ALA A 227 -10.65 9.52 0.72
CA ALA A 227 -10.40 8.48 -0.26
C ALA A 227 -9.05 8.70 -0.93
N SER A 228 -8.31 7.64 -1.20
CA SER A 228 -7.17 7.66 -2.11
C SER A 228 -7.66 8.01 -3.52
N LEU A 229 -6.94 8.88 -4.21
CA LEU A 229 -7.22 9.27 -5.60
C LEU A 229 -6.27 8.54 -6.55
N ASP A 230 -5.01 8.48 -6.20
CA ASP A 230 -3.96 7.78 -6.94
C ASP A 230 -3.00 7.04 -6.00
N HIS A 231 -2.07 6.30 -6.55
CA HIS A 231 -0.96 5.68 -5.84
C HIS A 231 0.17 5.39 -6.83
N ALA A 232 1.35 5.92 -6.59
CA ALA A 232 2.51 5.69 -7.42
C ALA A 232 3.69 5.17 -6.59
N MET A 233 4.43 4.21 -7.15
CA MET A 233 5.58 3.61 -6.49
C MET A 233 6.74 3.42 -7.46
N TRP A 234 7.97 3.56 -6.95
CA TRP A 234 9.21 3.25 -7.64
C TRP A 234 10.04 2.32 -6.78
N PHE A 235 10.41 1.18 -7.31
CA PHE A 235 11.23 0.16 -6.68
C PHE A 235 12.68 0.33 -7.14
N HIS A 236 13.57 0.72 -6.25
CA HIS A 236 14.93 1.15 -6.58
C HIS A 236 15.98 0.07 -6.37
N ARG A 237 15.82 -0.74 -5.31
CA ARG A 237 16.78 -1.77 -4.89
C ARG A 237 16.04 -3.00 -4.40
N PRO A 238 16.66 -4.19 -4.49
CA PRO A 238 16.09 -5.42 -3.92
C PRO A 238 15.81 -5.26 -2.42
N PHE A 239 14.74 -5.87 -1.96
CA PHE A 239 14.34 -5.93 -0.56
C PHE A 239 13.51 -7.19 -0.30
N ARG A 240 13.35 -7.51 0.99
CA ARG A 240 12.42 -8.56 1.44
C ARG A 240 11.34 -7.92 2.30
N ALA A 241 10.08 -8.20 1.98
CA ALA A 241 8.94 -7.69 2.76
C ALA A 241 8.78 -8.41 4.12
N ASP A 242 9.43 -9.56 4.32
CA ASP A 242 9.48 -10.30 5.59
C ASP A 242 10.68 -9.91 6.48
N GLU A 243 11.42 -8.90 6.08
CA GLU A 243 12.44 -8.22 6.87
C GLU A 243 11.96 -6.81 7.24
N TRP A 244 12.54 -6.23 8.31
CA TRP A 244 12.15 -4.90 8.72
C TRP A 244 12.49 -3.85 7.67
N LEU A 245 11.45 -3.08 7.30
CA LEU A 245 11.54 -1.94 6.40
C LEU A 245 11.12 -0.68 7.17
N LEU A 246 11.93 0.37 7.13
CA LEU A 246 11.60 1.67 7.70
C LEU A 246 10.82 2.49 6.68
N TYR A 247 9.61 2.90 7.04
CA TYR A 247 8.75 3.72 6.20
C TYR A 247 8.66 5.13 6.75
N ASP A 248 9.33 6.07 6.09
CA ASP A 248 9.31 7.51 6.39
C ASP A 248 8.27 8.19 5.48
N GLN A 249 7.28 8.82 6.11
CA GLN A 249 6.11 9.38 5.44
C GLN A 249 5.95 10.85 5.81
N HIS A 250 5.63 11.69 4.85
CA HIS A 250 5.32 13.11 5.09
C HIS A 250 4.31 13.66 4.09
N SER A 251 3.58 14.70 4.49
CA SER A 251 2.69 15.44 3.61
C SER A 251 3.22 16.84 3.36
N PRO A 252 3.69 17.15 2.14
CA PRO A 252 4.21 18.46 1.82
C PRO A 252 3.12 19.53 1.67
N THR A 253 1.86 19.12 1.36
CA THR A 253 0.78 20.08 1.09
C THR A 253 -0.60 19.45 1.18
N ALA A 254 -1.59 20.27 1.54
CA ALA A 254 -3.01 20.00 1.36
C ALA A 254 -3.73 21.27 0.90
N ALA A 255 -4.50 21.20 -0.16
CA ALA A 255 -5.28 22.30 -0.72
C ALA A 255 -6.44 21.81 -1.58
N GLY A 256 -7.53 22.58 -1.71
CA GLY A 256 -8.63 22.25 -2.60
C GLY A 256 -9.30 20.92 -2.28
N ALA A 257 -9.45 20.58 -1.01
CA ALA A 257 -9.96 19.30 -0.51
C ALA A 257 -9.12 18.07 -0.94
N ARG A 258 -7.86 18.26 -1.28
CA ARG A 258 -6.89 17.19 -1.57
C ARG A 258 -5.62 17.42 -0.78
N GLY A 259 -4.89 16.34 -0.52
CA GLY A 259 -3.56 16.42 0.06
C GLY A 259 -2.63 15.42 -0.62
N LEU A 260 -1.35 15.76 -0.67
CA LEU A 260 -0.30 14.90 -1.17
C LEU A 260 0.46 14.29 -0.01
N ALA A 261 0.74 13.01 -0.09
CA ALA A 261 1.64 12.31 0.80
C ALA A 261 2.79 11.68 0.00
N VAL A 262 3.97 11.71 0.57
CA VAL A 262 5.19 11.14 0.01
C VAL A 262 5.81 10.22 1.06
N GLY A 263 6.28 9.07 0.64
CA GLY A 263 6.93 8.11 1.49
C GLY A 263 8.18 7.52 0.89
N THR A 264 9.15 7.21 1.72
CA THR A 264 10.37 6.49 1.36
C THR A 264 10.53 5.28 2.27
N ILE A 265 10.83 4.13 1.67
CA ILE A 265 10.96 2.86 2.38
C ILE A 265 12.41 2.40 2.26
N TYR A 266 13.03 2.16 3.41
CA TYR A 266 14.41 1.71 3.52
C TYR A 266 14.46 0.29 4.08
N THR A 267 15.43 -0.47 3.63
CA THR A 267 15.82 -1.71 4.31
C THR A 267 16.50 -1.40 5.66
N ARG A 268 16.56 -2.38 6.55
CA ARG A 268 17.17 -2.21 7.88
C ARG A 268 18.65 -1.83 7.82
N ASP A 269 19.37 -2.25 6.78
CA ASP A 269 20.77 -1.91 6.52
C ASP A 269 20.95 -0.55 5.81
N GLY A 270 19.84 0.17 5.55
CA GLY A 270 19.84 1.56 5.09
C GLY A 270 19.74 1.75 3.59
N ALA A 271 19.50 0.71 2.79
CA ALA A 271 19.26 0.88 1.36
C ALA A 271 17.87 1.48 1.12
N LEU A 272 17.75 2.58 0.34
CA LEU A 272 16.47 3.10 -0.11
C LEU A 272 15.88 2.15 -1.15
N ALA A 273 14.88 1.38 -0.74
CA ALA A 273 14.28 0.33 -1.54
C ALA A 273 13.11 0.82 -2.39
N VAL A 274 12.21 1.66 -1.82
CA VAL A 274 10.99 2.09 -2.52
C VAL A 274 10.68 3.55 -2.23
N SER A 275 10.20 4.28 -3.23
CA SER A 275 9.54 5.58 -3.07
C SER A 275 8.05 5.44 -3.37
N VAL A 276 7.21 6.15 -2.62
CA VAL A 276 5.75 6.12 -2.72
C VAL A 276 5.21 7.54 -2.76
N VAL A 277 4.20 7.79 -3.60
CA VAL A 277 3.48 9.06 -3.65
C VAL A 277 2.00 8.78 -3.80
N GLN A 278 1.17 9.52 -3.05
CA GLN A 278 -0.29 9.36 -3.07
C GLN A 278 -1.01 10.69 -2.89
N GLU A 279 -1.94 11.02 -3.76
CA GLU A 279 -2.91 12.09 -3.51
C GLU A 279 -4.18 11.50 -2.86
N GLY A 280 -4.69 12.18 -1.86
CA GLY A 280 -5.92 11.82 -1.18
C GLY A 280 -6.97 12.93 -1.20
N LEU A 281 -8.24 12.55 -1.33
CA LEU A 281 -9.37 13.42 -1.10
C LEU A 281 -9.56 13.61 0.41
N LEU A 282 -9.74 14.87 0.85
CA LEU A 282 -9.98 15.25 2.22
C LEU A 282 -11.11 16.27 2.29
N ARG A 283 -12.35 15.80 2.39
CA ARG A 283 -13.50 16.68 2.60
C ARG A 283 -13.80 16.78 4.08
N THR A 284 -13.69 17.98 4.63
CA THR A 284 -14.25 18.25 5.96
C THR A 284 -15.76 18.26 5.88
N PRO A 285 -16.49 17.79 6.90
CA PRO A 285 -17.93 18.02 6.99
C PRO A 285 -18.19 19.51 6.86
N LEU A 286 -19.00 19.90 5.90
CA LEU A 286 -19.49 21.28 5.85
C LEU A 286 -20.21 21.52 7.17
N GLY A 287 -19.71 22.43 8.02
CA GLY A 287 -20.46 22.90 9.19
C GLY A 287 -21.87 23.28 8.73
N GLU A 288 -22.87 22.95 9.51
CA GLU A 288 -24.26 23.31 9.26
C GLU A 288 -24.33 24.83 9.03
N GLY A 289 -24.23 25.29 7.79
CA GLY A 289 -24.25 26.72 7.49
C GLY A 289 -23.84 27.17 6.10
N ARG A 290 -23.43 26.27 5.21
CA ARG A 290 -23.18 26.60 3.80
C ARG A 290 -23.93 25.63 2.87
N ARG A 291 -25.21 25.89 2.70
CA ARG A 291 -25.98 25.51 1.50
C ARG A 291 -26.01 26.68 0.55
#